data_f1e5e80f13d043944f9967c219fa3371
#
_entry.id   f1e5e80f13d043944f9967c219fa3371
#
_cell.length_a   1.000
_cell.length_b   1.000
_cell.length_c   1.000
_cell.angle_alpha   90.00
_cell.angle_beta   90.00
_cell.angle_gamma   90.00
#
_symmetry.space_group_name_H-M   'P 1'
#
loop_
_entity.id
_entity.type
_entity.pdbx_description
1 polymer ?
#
loop_
_entity_poly.entity_id
_entity_poly.type
_entity_poly.pdbx_seq_one_letter_code
_entity_poly.pdbx_strand_id
1 'polypeptide(L)'
;MKLQVRGAETFATTGGRPFVPEQPTIVFVHGAGMNRIVWYLQTRYFAHHGHSVLAVDLPGHGRSQGTFLGSIEELADWIPDLLDSAGVG
;
A
#
# COMPACT_ATOMS: atom_id res chain seq x y z
N MET A 1 6.89 6.35 -1.77
CA MET A 1 5.77 6.83 -2.60
C MET A 1 4.66 7.35 -1.69
N LYS A 2 4.14 8.50 -1.99
CA LYS A 2 3.04 9.11 -1.24
C LYS A 2 1.80 9.16 -2.10
N LEU A 3 0.67 8.77 -1.53
CA LEU A 3 -0.62 8.75 -2.21
C LEU A 3 -1.64 9.52 -1.38
N GLN A 4 -2.63 10.10 -2.06
CA GLN A 4 -3.77 10.72 -1.38
C GLN A 4 -4.93 9.76 -1.47
N VAL A 5 -5.32 9.15 -0.35
CA VAL A 5 -6.41 8.20 -0.28
C VAL A 5 -7.45 8.76 0.67
N ARG A 6 -8.65 9.02 0.16
CA ARG A 6 -9.76 9.62 0.92
C ARG A 6 -9.33 10.92 1.62
N GLY A 7 -8.50 11.74 0.93
CA GLY A 7 -8.05 13.02 1.47
C GLY A 7 -6.94 12.96 2.51
N ALA A 8 -6.39 11.78 2.80
CA ALA A 8 -5.30 11.60 3.74
C ALA A 8 -4.05 11.07 3.04
N GLU A 9 -2.87 11.52 3.49
CA GLU A 9 -1.61 11.03 2.92
C GLU A 9 -1.36 9.60 3.37
N THR A 10 -1.09 8.72 2.39
CA THR A 10 -0.76 7.32 2.60
C THR A 10 0.65 7.08 2.07
N PHE A 11 1.50 6.50 2.90
CA PHE A 11 2.87 6.17 2.51
C PHE A 11 2.96 4.71 2.09
N ALA A 12 3.68 4.46 0.98
CA ALA A 12 3.88 3.11 0.47
C ALA A 12 5.32 2.94 -0.01
N THR A 13 5.86 1.74 0.14
CA THR A 13 7.11 1.35 -0.51
C THR A 13 6.80 0.49 -1.73
N THR A 14 7.67 0.57 -2.73
CA THR A 14 7.47 -0.07 -4.03
C THR A 14 8.51 -1.15 -4.32
N GLY A 15 9.19 -1.62 -3.28
CA GLY A 15 10.13 -2.74 -3.37
C GLY A 15 11.47 -2.40 -4.03
N GLY A 16 11.84 -1.13 -4.08
CA GLY A 16 13.12 -0.69 -4.66
C GLY A 16 13.09 -0.49 -6.17
N ARG A 17 11.91 -0.54 -6.80
CA ARG A 17 11.72 -0.24 -8.22
C ARG A 17 10.54 0.72 -8.40
N PRO A 18 10.53 1.50 -9.50
CA PRO A 18 9.40 2.39 -9.78
C PRO A 18 8.08 1.62 -9.87
N PHE A 19 7.01 2.23 -9.37
CA PHE A 19 5.68 1.66 -9.50
C PHE A 19 5.15 1.89 -10.92
N VAL A 20 4.75 0.80 -11.58
CA VAL A 20 4.22 0.83 -12.95
C VAL A 20 2.80 0.29 -12.90
N PRO A 21 1.76 1.14 -13.01
CA PRO A 21 0.36 0.72 -12.86
C PRO A 21 -0.10 -0.34 -13.85
N GLU A 22 0.56 -0.43 -15.02
CA GLU A 22 0.21 -1.38 -16.09
C GLU A 22 0.71 -2.80 -15.81
N GLN A 23 1.66 -2.96 -14.88
CA GLN A 23 2.14 -4.29 -14.47
C GLN A 23 1.16 -4.93 -13.48
N PRO A 24 1.16 -6.26 -13.36
CA PRO A 24 0.42 -6.92 -12.29
C PRO A 24 0.87 -6.34 -10.93
N THR A 25 -0.09 -5.93 -10.13
CA THR A 25 0.17 -5.23 -8.88
C THR A 25 -0.13 -6.14 -7.69
N ILE A 26 0.80 -6.16 -6.72
CA ILE A 26 0.62 -6.85 -5.45
C ILE A 26 0.58 -5.79 -4.35
N VAL A 27 -0.48 -5.83 -3.54
CA VAL A 27 -0.62 -4.96 -2.37
C VAL A 27 -0.32 -5.78 -1.12
N PHE A 28 0.62 -5.31 -0.32
CA PHE A 28 0.96 -5.92 0.96
C PHE A 28 0.37 -5.08 2.09
N VAL A 29 -0.42 -5.74 2.96
CA VAL A 29 -1.11 -5.09 4.07
C VAL A 29 -0.57 -5.67 5.38
N HIS A 30 -0.07 -4.79 6.27
CA HIS A 30 0.46 -5.22 7.57
C HIS A 30 -0.66 -5.44 8.59
N GLY A 31 -0.33 -6.08 9.72
CA GLY A 31 -1.23 -6.23 10.84
C GLY A 31 -1.36 -4.95 11.68
N ALA A 32 -2.38 -4.90 12.52
CA ALA A 32 -2.60 -3.78 13.42
C ALA A 32 -1.39 -3.59 14.35
N GLY A 33 -0.99 -2.33 14.54
CA GLY A 33 0.18 -1.99 15.35
C GLY A 33 1.52 -2.16 14.66
N MET A 34 1.52 -2.58 13.39
CA MET A 34 2.73 -2.74 12.57
C MET A 34 2.81 -1.63 11.52
N ASN A 35 3.65 -1.83 10.50
CA ASN A 35 3.77 -0.93 9.36
C ASN A 35 4.30 -1.70 8.15
N ARG A 36 4.49 -0.98 7.01
CA ARG A 36 4.90 -1.57 5.73
C ARG A 36 6.23 -2.34 5.77
N ILE A 37 7.08 -2.06 6.74
CA ILE A 37 8.44 -2.63 6.79
C ILE A 37 8.43 -4.14 7.02
N VAL A 38 7.36 -4.70 7.60
CA VAL A 38 7.26 -6.15 7.83
C VAL A 38 7.35 -6.95 6.53
N TRP A 39 7.08 -6.32 5.38
CA TRP A 39 7.10 -6.98 4.07
C TRP A 39 8.37 -6.71 3.27
N TYR A 40 9.42 -6.20 3.88
CA TYR A 40 10.62 -5.72 3.17
C TYR A 40 11.20 -6.73 2.20
N LEU A 41 11.40 -7.99 2.63
CA LEU A 41 12.01 -9.01 1.76
C LEU A 41 11.07 -9.43 0.63
N GLN A 42 9.80 -9.60 0.93
CA GLN A 42 8.79 -10.00 -0.05
C GLN A 42 8.59 -8.93 -1.12
N THR A 43 8.52 -7.66 -0.73
CA THR A 43 8.32 -6.57 -1.68
C THR A 43 9.48 -6.46 -2.65
N ARG A 44 10.71 -6.60 -2.18
CA ARG A 44 11.88 -6.55 -3.05
C ARG A 44 11.88 -7.69 -4.06
N TYR A 45 11.54 -8.90 -3.62
CA TYR A 45 11.49 -10.05 -4.50
C TYR A 45 10.51 -9.81 -5.66
N PHE A 46 9.27 -9.49 -5.35
CA PHE A 46 8.24 -9.34 -6.38
C PHE A 46 8.47 -8.13 -7.28
N ALA A 47 8.98 -7.02 -6.74
CA ALA A 47 9.28 -5.85 -7.54
C ALA A 47 10.38 -6.11 -8.58
N HIS A 48 11.29 -7.03 -8.31
CA HIS A 48 12.36 -7.41 -9.24
C HIS A 48 12.00 -8.61 -10.13
N HIS A 49 10.76 -9.11 -10.05
CA HIS A 49 10.28 -10.26 -10.80
C HIS A 49 8.99 -9.97 -11.57
N GLY A 50 8.89 -8.76 -12.13
CA GLY A 50 7.82 -8.42 -13.08
C GLY A 50 6.51 -7.94 -12.45
N HIS A 51 6.51 -7.60 -11.18
CA HIS A 51 5.32 -7.06 -10.50
C HIS A 51 5.56 -5.64 -10.04
N SER A 52 4.49 -4.83 -10.03
CA SER A 52 4.46 -3.61 -9.26
C SER A 52 3.99 -3.92 -7.85
N VAL A 53 4.59 -3.26 -6.86
CA VAL A 53 4.36 -3.56 -5.45
C VAL A 53 3.93 -2.29 -4.72
N LEU A 54 2.90 -2.42 -3.90
CA LEU A 54 2.51 -1.41 -2.92
C LEU A 54 2.49 -2.06 -1.54
N ALA A 55 3.50 -1.78 -0.73
CA ALA A 55 3.47 -2.12 0.69
C ALA A 55 3.11 -0.85 1.43
N VAL A 56 1.88 -0.76 1.90
CA VAL A 56 1.34 0.47 2.47
C VAL A 56 1.44 0.48 3.99
N ASP A 57 1.59 1.68 4.54
CA ASP A 57 1.23 1.93 5.93
C ASP A 57 -0.27 2.23 5.95
N LEU A 58 -1.04 1.42 6.66
CA LEU A 58 -2.48 1.64 6.79
C LEU A 58 -2.78 2.99 7.46
N PRO A 59 -3.98 3.55 7.27
CA PRO A 59 -4.34 4.82 7.91
C PRO A 59 -4.01 4.83 9.40
N GLY A 60 -3.34 5.89 9.86
CA GLY A 60 -2.93 6.04 11.25
C GLY A 60 -1.73 5.21 11.68
N HIS A 61 -1.09 4.45 10.77
CA HIS A 61 0.11 3.65 11.05
C HIS A 61 1.33 4.21 10.32
N GLY A 62 2.52 4.00 10.90
CA GLY A 62 3.78 4.40 10.28
C GLY A 62 3.77 5.85 9.84
N ARG A 63 4.02 6.09 8.54
CA ARG A 63 4.04 7.42 7.95
C ARG A 63 2.70 7.84 7.33
N SER A 64 1.68 7.02 7.41
CA SER A 64 0.37 7.36 6.87
C SER A 64 -0.44 8.16 7.86
N GLN A 65 -1.19 9.11 7.33
CA GLN A 65 -2.14 9.93 8.08
C GLN A 65 -3.51 9.26 8.08
N GLY A 66 -4.44 9.85 8.79
CA GLY A 66 -5.83 9.42 8.79
C GLY A 66 -6.22 8.64 10.03
N THR A 67 -7.44 8.14 10.02
CA THR A 67 -8.03 7.42 11.14
C THR A 67 -7.91 5.92 10.91
N PHE A 68 -7.62 5.16 11.96
CA PHE A 68 -7.55 3.71 11.89
C PHE A 68 -8.81 3.13 11.28
N LEU A 69 -8.64 2.12 10.42
CA LEU A 69 -9.76 1.33 9.92
C LEU A 69 -10.22 0.37 11.03
N GLY A 70 -11.52 0.34 11.29
CA GLY A 70 -12.05 -0.35 12.45
C GLY A 70 -12.44 -1.80 12.22
N SER A 71 -12.39 -2.28 10.96
CA SER A 71 -12.83 -3.64 10.64
C SER A 71 -12.25 -4.13 9.32
N ILE A 72 -12.37 -5.42 9.06
CA ILE A 72 -11.99 -6.03 7.77
C ILE A 72 -12.83 -5.45 6.65
N GLU A 73 -14.10 -5.19 6.89
CA GLU A 73 -15.00 -4.59 5.91
C GLU A 73 -14.55 -3.18 5.52
N GLU A 74 -14.13 -2.37 6.49
CA GLU A 74 -13.59 -1.04 6.21
C GLU A 74 -12.29 -1.13 5.40
N LEU A 75 -11.42 -2.10 5.70
CA LEU A 75 -10.23 -2.35 4.92
C LEU A 75 -10.58 -2.73 3.48
N ALA A 76 -11.53 -3.62 3.30
CA ALA A 76 -11.97 -4.05 1.96
C ALA A 76 -12.54 -2.89 1.14
N ASP A 77 -13.22 -1.95 1.79
CA ASP A 77 -13.72 -0.74 1.12
C ASP A 77 -12.61 0.26 0.81
N TRP A 78 -11.55 0.27 1.61
CA TRP A 78 -10.44 1.21 1.46
C TRP A 78 -9.50 0.82 0.30
N ILE A 79 -9.27 -0.47 0.07
CA ILE A 79 -8.32 -0.96 -0.94
C ILE A 79 -8.63 -0.45 -2.35
N PRO A 80 -9.88 -0.46 -2.85
CA PRO A 80 -10.18 0.14 -4.17
C PRO A 80 -9.77 1.60 -4.27
N ASP A 81 -9.99 2.39 -3.23
CA ASP A 81 -9.61 3.80 -3.22
C ASP A 81 -8.08 3.97 -3.24
N LEU A 82 -7.36 3.09 -2.57
CA LEU A 82 -5.89 3.04 -2.66
C LEU A 82 -5.45 2.77 -4.10
N LEU A 83 -6.02 1.77 -4.73
CA LEU A 83 -5.65 1.39 -6.10
C LEU A 83 -5.96 2.50 -7.09
N ASP A 84 -7.12 3.15 -6.95
CA ASP A 84 -7.47 4.30 -7.79
C ASP A 84 -6.44 5.43 -7.64
N SER A 85 -6.02 5.72 -6.42
CA SER A 85 -5.02 6.77 -6.18
C SER A 85 -3.66 6.44 -6.76
N ALA A 86 -3.35 5.17 -6.91
CA ALA A 86 -2.10 4.68 -7.52
C ALA A 86 -2.18 4.52 -9.04
N GLY A 87 -3.35 4.77 -9.63
CA GLY A 87 -3.55 4.65 -11.07
C GLY A 87 -3.75 3.23 -11.58
N VAL A 88 -4.07 2.29 -10.70
CA VAL A 88 -4.35 0.90 -11.07
C VAL A 88 -5.81 0.81 -11.47
N GLY A 89 -6.04 0.50 -12.72
CA GLY A 89 -7.38 0.45 -13.29
C GLY A 89 -7.94 -0.96 -13.39
#